data_5de05472042ad776a6490476d912a253
#
_entry.id   5de05472042ad776a6490476d912a253
#
_cell.length_a   1.000
_cell.length_b   1.000
_cell.length_c   1.000
_cell.angle_alpha   90.00
_cell.angle_beta   90.00
_cell.angle_gamma   90.00
#
_symmetry.space_group_name_H-M   'P 1'
#
loop_
_entity.id
_entity.type
_entity.pdbx_description
1 polymer ?
#
loop_
_entity_poly.entity_id
_entity_poly.type
_entity_poly.pdbx_seq_one_letter_code
_entity_poly.pdbx_strand_id
1 'polypeptide(L)'
;MERRSRPQGKAPALLLACAALAALASGASALDWPLADPKPAATFGTAAKGRFVSGVLLASEGGLVRAAGDGELVYAFDGSSPTAVSALPSTLGSFAVVEHERGMAGLYAGLAPGSVSSYLTKTKAGSILGTAGSSGWAEGQGLLFAVYDRGAERWVNPLLLLPALKDKTQPLIRSAALARGGKSYALGETRSVPQGEYAIAVDVADPLDALWSAGSPAPYYLRLLVDGAKVAELEFDVMEGRSGRLVLFPQAPKSRADYLLPDGRALVAERFFRRGRSVIEVLVRDYAGNERGASWSIAVE
;
A
#
# COMPACT_ATOMS: atom_id res chain seq x y z
N MET A 1 42.06 -0.67 32.11
CA MET A 1 41.97 0.19 30.92
C MET A 1 40.73 -0.25 30.17
N GLU A 2 39.52 0.15 30.65
CA GLU A 2 38.23 -0.29 30.16
C GLU A 2 37.78 0.65 29.05
N ARG A 3 37.54 0.10 27.86
CA ARG A 3 36.92 0.81 26.76
C ARG A 3 35.39 0.82 26.97
N ARG A 4 34.86 1.95 27.36
CA ARG A 4 33.41 2.20 27.36
C ARG A 4 32.92 2.30 25.91
N SER A 5 32.09 1.37 25.51
CA SER A 5 31.32 1.43 24.28
C SER A 5 30.24 2.51 24.41
N ARG A 6 30.24 3.49 23.48
CA ARG A 6 29.14 4.46 23.35
C ARG A 6 27.93 3.76 22.76
N PRO A 7 26.70 3.98 23.25
CA PRO A 7 25.50 3.53 22.60
C PRO A 7 25.27 4.39 21.34
N GLN A 8 25.17 3.73 20.17
CA GLN A 8 24.67 4.36 18.97
C GLN A 8 23.18 4.68 19.18
N GLY A 9 22.86 5.95 19.31
CA GLY A 9 21.51 6.44 19.36
C GLY A 9 20.82 6.20 18.02
N LYS A 10 19.81 5.34 18.02
CA LYS A 10 18.86 5.22 16.90
C LYS A 10 18.11 6.56 16.85
N ALA A 11 18.30 7.32 15.77
CA ALA A 11 17.51 8.50 15.50
C ALA A 11 16.02 8.07 15.37
N PRO A 12 15.08 8.77 16.00
CA PRO A 12 13.71 8.31 16.08
C PRO A 12 13.03 8.42 14.70
N ALA A 13 12.27 7.38 14.34
CA ALA A 13 11.39 7.31 13.18
C ALA A 13 10.36 8.48 13.11
N LEU A 14 10.28 9.28 14.15
CA LEU A 14 9.42 10.46 14.27
C LEU A 14 9.76 11.58 13.28
N LEU A 15 11.00 11.67 12.79
CA LEU A 15 11.43 12.76 11.90
C LEU A 15 10.94 12.61 10.44
N LEU A 16 10.70 11.38 9.96
CA LEU A 16 10.15 11.17 8.60
C LEU A 16 8.64 11.39 8.56
N ALA A 17 7.92 10.98 9.59
CA ALA A 17 6.48 11.29 9.73
C ALA A 17 6.25 12.80 9.80
N CYS A 18 7.12 13.54 10.50
CA CYS A 18 7.05 15.02 10.54
C CYS A 18 7.38 15.67 9.19
N ALA A 19 8.27 15.09 8.38
CA ALA A 19 8.60 15.63 7.06
C ALA A 19 7.47 15.40 6.04
N ALA A 20 6.78 14.25 6.10
CA ALA A 20 5.59 13.99 5.29
C ALA A 20 4.41 14.88 5.72
N LEU A 21 4.21 15.09 7.02
CA LEU A 21 3.20 16.03 7.53
C LEU A 21 3.51 17.49 7.17
N ALA A 22 4.79 17.87 7.14
CA ALA A 22 5.21 19.24 6.74
C ALA A 22 5.01 19.46 5.23
N ALA A 23 5.17 18.44 4.40
CA ALA A 23 4.87 18.52 2.96
C ALA A 23 3.36 18.69 2.70
N LEU A 24 2.52 18.03 3.50
CA LEU A 24 1.06 18.20 3.44
C LEU A 24 0.62 19.64 3.84
N ALA A 25 1.34 20.29 4.74
CA ALA A 25 1.06 21.66 5.15
C ALA A 25 1.47 22.73 4.10
N SER A 26 2.41 22.40 3.21
CA SER A 26 2.90 23.32 2.16
C SER A 26 2.26 23.11 0.79
N GLY A 27 1.42 22.09 0.61
CA GLY A 27 0.83 21.73 -0.69
C GLY A 27 1.84 21.29 -1.76
N ALA A 28 3.11 21.17 -1.42
CA ALA A 28 4.16 20.69 -2.31
C ALA A 28 4.35 19.18 -2.13
N SER A 29 4.14 18.42 -3.20
CA SER A 29 4.49 17.00 -3.24
C SER A 29 6.00 16.82 -3.28
N ALA A 30 6.49 15.73 -2.69
CA ALA A 30 7.92 15.40 -2.74
C ALA A 30 8.34 14.81 -4.10
N LEU A 31 7.38 14.22 -4.84
CA LEU A 31 7.53 13.60 -6.14
C LEU A 31 6.37 14.02 -7.06
N ASP A 32 6.61 13.92 -8.36
CA ASP A 32 5.58 14.10 -9.39
C ASP A 32 5.03 12.78 -9.90
N TRP A 33 3.84 12.80 -10.51
CA TRP A 33 3.29 11.62 -11.14
C TRP A 33 4.16 11.14 -12.30
N PRO A 34 4.51 9.83 -12.37
CA PRO A 34 5.32 9.30 -13.47
C PRO A 34 4.58 9.20 -14.79
N LEU A 35 3.26 9.40 -14.80
CA LEU A 35 2.40 9.46 -15.98
C LEU A 35 1.64 10.78 -15.99
N ALA A 36 1.42 11.35 -17.18
CA ALA A 36 0.70 12.62 -17.33
C ALA A 36 -0.78 12.54 -16.94
N ASP A 37 -1.42 11.39 -17.17
CA ASP A 37 -2.80 11.10 -16.76
C ASP A 37 -2.79 9.86 -15.85
N PRO A 38 -2.53 10.03 -14.55
CA PRO A 38 -2.41 8.93 -13.62
C PRO A 38 -3.79 8.33 -13.31
N LYS A 39 -3.98 7.06 -13.68
CA LYS A 39 -5.18 6.27 -13.38
C LYS A 39 -4.79 5.10 -12.49
N PRO A 40 -4.85 5.27 -11.17
CA PRO A 40 -4.45 4.21 -10.28
C PRO A 40 -5.33 2.97 -10.50
N ALA A 41 -4.76 1.79 -10.76
CA ALA A 41 -5.33 0.47 -10.93
C ALA A 41 -5.17 -0.39 -9.67
N ALA A 42 -4.23 -0.15 -8.77
CA ALA A 42 -4.15 -0.68 -7.42
C ALA A 42 -3.35 0.27 -6.53
N THR A 43 -3.84 0.48 -5.34
CA THR A 43 -3.17 1.30 -4.33
C THR A 43 -2.21 0.45 -3.50
N PHE A 44 -1.34 1.11 -2.75
CA PHE A 44 -0.45 0.48 -1.80
C PHE A 44 -1.22 -0.38 -0.78
N GLY A 45 -0.73 -1.59 -0.53
CA GLY A 45 -1.39 -2.53 0.38
C GLY A 45 -2.58 -3.30 -0.21
N THR A 46 -3.01 -2.99 -1.44
CA THR A 46 -4.01 -3.79 -2.14
C THR A 46 -3.51 -5.24 -2.28
N ALA A 47 -4.36 -6.19 -1.90
CA ALA A 47 -4.03 -7.59 -2.07
C ALA A 47 -4.40 -8.07 -3.48
N ALA A 48 -3.40 -8.38 -4.26
CA ALA A 48 -3.57 -8.88 -5.62
C ALA A 48 -2.65 -10.09 -5.87
N LYS A 49 -3.12 -11.10 -6.57
CA LYS A 49 -2.32 -12.26 -7.02
C LYS A 49 -1.43 -12.88 -5.93
N GLY A 50 -1.97 -13.05 -4.74
CA GLY A 50 -1.25 -13.71 -3.63
C GLY A 50 -0.26 -12.84 -2.88
N ARG A 51 -0.12 -11.54 -3.19
CA ARG A 51 0.79 -10.59 -2.53
C ARG A 51 0.13 -9.24 -2.28
N PHE A 52 0.77 -8.40 -1.49
CA PHE A 52 0.44 -6.99 -1.43
C PHE A 52 1.11 -6.21 -2.57
N VAL A 53 0.44 -5.21 -3.07
CA VAL A 53 1.02 -4.21 -3.97
C VAL A 53 1.89 -3.25 -3.15
N SER A 54 3.20 -3.23 -3.42
CA SER A 54 4.17 -2.40 -2.69
C SER A 54 4.34 -0.99 -3.28
N GLY A 55 3.42 -0.57 -4.13
CA GLY A 55 3.43 0.73 -4.81
C GLY A 55 2.03 1.13 -5.23
N VAL A 56 1.94 1.88 -6.30
CA VAL A 56 0.72 2.16 -7.03
C VAL A 56 0.81 1.56 -8.44
N LEU A 57 -0.20 0.80 -8.82
CA LEU A 57 -0.32 0.32 -10.19
C LEU A 57 -1.16 1.35 -10.98
N LEU A 58 -0.59 1.92 -12.01
CA LEU A 58 -1.23 2.92 -12.86
C LEU A 58 -1.61 2.26 -14.20
N ALA A 59 -2.88 2.29 -14.54
CA ALA A 59 -3.34 1.84 -15.86
C ALA A 59 -2.83 2.81 -16.94
N SER A 60 -2.27 2.27 -18.03
CA SER A 60 -1.80 3.07 -19.17
C SER A 60 -1.64 2.20 -20.40
N GLU A 61 -2.07 2.71 -21.55
CA GLU A 61 -1.88 2.09 -22.85
C GLU A 61 -0.76 2.79 -23.63
N GLY A 62 0.51 2.55 -23.21
CA GLY A 62 1.67 3.09 -23.93
C GLY A 62 2.03 4.55 -23.58
N GLY A 63 1.62 5.06 -22.42
CA GLY A 63 1.98 6.40 -21.96
C GLY A 63 3.48 6.53 -21.66
N LEU A 64 4.07 7.73 -21.92
CA LEU A 64 5.45 8.02 -21.56
C LEU A 64 5.62 8.01 -20.05
N VAL A 65 6.56 7.19 -19.57
CA VAL A 65 6.94 7.11 -18.16
C VAL A 65 8.08 8.08 -17.89
N ARG A 66 7.89 8.92 -16.89
CA ARG A 66 8.81 10.00 -16.54
C ARG A 66 9.35 9.80 -15.12
N ALA A 67 10.57 10.27 -14.89
CA ALA A 67 11.14 10.34 -13.54
C ALA A 67 10.26 11.23 -12.65
N ALA A 68 9.85 10.69 -11.51
CA ALA A 68 8.99 11.38 -10.56
C ALA A 68 9.70 12.51 -9.79
N GLY A 69 11.02 12.58 -9.87
CA GLY A 69 11.83 13.61 -9.24
C GLY A 69 13.24 13.65 -9.83
N ASP A 70 14.01 14.64 -9.41
CA ASP A 70 15.44 14.70 -9.69
C ASP A 70 16.15 13.50 -9.06
N GLY A 71 17.19 12.97 -9.71
CA GLY A 71 17.92 11.84 -9.17
C GLY A 71 18.95 11.24 -10.13
N GLU A 72 19.37 10.04 -9.81
CA GLU A 72 20.31 9.25 -10.62
C GLU A 72 19.66 7.93 -11.02
N LEU A 73 19.73 7.59 -12.33
CA LEU A 73 19.31 6.28 -12.81
C LEU A 73 20.38 5.25 -12.42
N VAL A 74 20.11 4.52 -11.34
CA VAL A 74 21.08 3.55 -10.79
C VAL A 74 20.95 2.16 -11.40
N TYR A 75 19.80 1.84 -11.98
CA TYR A 75 19.57 0.57 -12.65
C TYR A 75 18.50 0.68 -13.74
N ALA A 76 18.75 0.02 -14.87
CA ALA A 76 17.78 -0.14 -15.95
C ALA A 76 17.88 -1.57 -16.50
N PHE A 77 16.73 -2.23 -16.66
CA PHE A 77 16.61 -3.54 -17.27
C PHE A 77 15.60 -3.48 -18.41
N ASP A 78 16.04 -3.84 -19.61
CA ASP A 78 15.18 -3.96 -20.77
C ASP A 78 15.07 -5.43 -21.20
N GLY A 79 13.87 -5.97 -21.15
CA GLY A 79 13.59 -7.36 -21.48
C GLY A 79 13.79 -7.71 -22.96
N SER A 80 13.96 -6.72 -23.85
CA SER A 80 14.32 -6.93 -25.26
C SER A 80 15.83 -7.08 -25.50
N SER A 81 16.66 -6.78 -24.48
CA SER A 81 18.11 -6.87 -24.62
C SER A 81 18.55 -8.31 -24.91
N PRO A 82 19.49 -8.53 -25.85
CA PRO A 82 20.04 -9.87 -26.11
C PRO A 82 20.62 -10.55 -24.86
N THR A 83 21.12 -9.79 -23.90
CA THR A 83 21.63 -10.29 -22.63
C THR A 83 20.50 -10.72 -21.67
N ALA A 84 19.30 -10.21 -21.85
CA ALA A 84 18.14 -10.59 -21.05
C ALA A 84 17.54 -11.96 -21.48
N VAL A 85 17.76 -12.39 -22.71
CA VAL A 85 17.22 -13.65 -23.26
C VAL A 85 17.80 -14.89 -22.55
N SER A 86 19.00 -14.78 -21.99
CA SER A 86 19.63 -15.86 -21.21
C SER A 86 19.36 -15.78 -19.70
N ALA A 87 18.70 -14.73 -19.23
CA ALA A 87 18.35 -14.54 -17.82
C ALA A 87 16.95 -15.12 -17.52
N LEU A 88 16.71 -15.45 -16.24
CA LEU A 88 15.37 -15.78 -15.79
C LEU A 88 14.43 -14.56 -16.02
N PRO A 89 13.17 -14.80 -16.45
CA PRO A 89 12.22 -13.72 -16.64
C PRO A 89 12.08 -12.88 -15.38
N SER A 90 12.23 -11.57 -15.52
CA SER A 90 12.01 -10.64 -14.41
C SER A 90 10.51 -10.56 -14.09
N THR A 91 10.16 -10.72 -12.83
CA THR A 91 8.79 -10.51 -12.37
C THR A 91 8.35 -9.04 -12.49
N LEU A 92 9.31 -8.11 -12.57
CA LEU A 92 9.08 -6.68 -12.77
C LEU A 92 8.96 -6.32 -14.27
N GLY A 93 9.25 -7.27 -15.18
CA GLY A 93 9.36 -7.00 -16.60
C GLY A 93 10.56 -6.10 -16.90
N SER A 94 10.41 -5.23 -17.89
CA SER A 94 11.37 -4.14 -18.12
C SER A 94 11.11 -3.06 -17.07
N PHE A 95 12.19 -2.53 -16.46
CA PHE A 95 12.06 -1.59 -15.36
C PHE A 95 13.26 -0.65 -15.25
N ALA A 96 13.06 0.46 -14.55
CA ALA A 96 14.08 1.44 -14.19
C ALA A 96 14.04 1.72 -12.69
N VAL A 97 15.19 2.03 -12.09
CA VAL A 97 15.31 2.47 -10.70
C VAL A 97 16.05 3.81 -10.68
N VAL A 98 15.40 4.82 -10.14
CA VAL A 98 15.97 6.15 -9.94
C VAL A 98 16.19 6.39 -8.46
N GLU A 99 17.42 6.68 -8.07
CA GLU A 99 17.74 7.10 -6.71
C GLU A 99 17.55 8.61 -6.59
N HIS A 100 16.62 9.01 -5.73
CA HIS A 100 16.30 10.38 -5.40
C HIS A 100 17.07 10.84 -4.16
N GLU A 101 16.92 12.11 -3.80
CA GLU A 101 17.49 12.62 -2.57
C GLU A 101 16.99 11.86 -1.32
N ARG A 102 17.76 11.95 -0.23
CA ARG A 102 17.45 11.34 1.08
C ARG A 102 17.33 9.82 1.08
N GLY A 103 17.95 9.12 0.11
CA GLY A 103 17.95 7.66 0.05
C GLY A 103 16.64 7.04 -0.42
N MET A 104 15.76 7.82 -1.02
CA MET A 104 14.53 7.32 -1.63
C MET A 104 14.83 6.76 -3.02
N ALA A 105 14.40 5.54 -3.31
CA ALA A 105 14.53 4.92 -4.62
C ALA A 105 13.15 4.71 -5.27
N GLY A 106 12.95 5.32 -6.44
CA GLY A 106 11.76 5.12 -7.27
C GLY A 106 11.95 3.93 -8.20
N LEU A 107 11.07 2.94 -8.12
CA LEU A 107 10.98 1.79 -9.03
C LEU A 107 9.85 2.02 -10.04
N TYR A 108 10.20 1.93 -11.33
CA TYR A 108 9.29 2.08 -12.46
C TYR A 108 9.27 0.76 -13.23
N ALA A 109 8.31 -0.11 -12.96
CA ALA A 109 8.25 -1.48 -13.50
C ALA A 109 7.05 -1.69 -14.43
N GLY A 110 7.14 -2.68 -15.32
CA GLY A 110 6.13 -2.92 -16.35
C GLY A 110 6.33 -2.10 -17.62
N LEU A 111 7.55 -1.58 -17.83
CA LEU A 111 7.86 -0.81 -19.05
C LEU A 111 7.79 -1.69 -20.29
N ALA A 112 7.48 -1.08 -21.42
CA ALA A 112 7.50 -1.77 -22.71
C ALA A 112 8.94 -2.20 -23.06
N PRO A 113 9.16 -3.46 -23.46
CA PRO A 113 10.47 -3.89 -23.94
C PRO A 113 10.93 -3.05 -25.12
N GLY A 114 12.22 -2.67 -25.13
CA GLY A 114 12.81 -1.79 -26.14
C GLY A 114 12.60 -0.29 -25.90
N SER A 115 11.89 0.08 -24.81
CA SER A 115 11.62 1.50 -24.52
C SER A 115 12.48 2.08 -23.39
N VAL A 116 13.21 1.24 -22.65
CA VAL A 116 13.91 1.68 -21.44
C VAL A 116 15.14 2.52 -21.80
N SER A 117 15.21 3.73 -21.27
CA SER A 117 16.36 4.63 -21.43
C SER A 117 17.51 4.18 -20.55
N SER A 118 18.50 3.47 -21.12
CA SER A 118 19.64 2.91 -20.39
C SER A 118 20.86 3.84 -20.33
N TYR A 119 20.83 4.96 -21.06
CA TYR A 119 21.95 5.89 -21.17
C TYR A 119 21.84 7.13 -20.28
N LEU A 120 20.75 7.27 -19.56
CA LEU A 120 20.54 8.35 -18.58
C LEU A 120 21.29 7.99 -17.30
N THR A 121 22.29 8.77 -16.91
CA THR A 121 22.92 8.64 -15.59
C THR A 121 22.29 9.58 -14.59
N LYS A 122 22.00 10.83 -14.99
CA LYS A 122 21.30 11.82 -14.16
C LYS A 122 19.95 12.11 -14.77
N THR A 123 18.92 12.13 -13.93
CA THR A 123 17.55 12.44 -14.32
C THR A 123 17.10 13.74 -13.65
N LYS A 124 16.30 14.50 -14.36
CA LYS A 124 15.48 15.57 -13.82
C LYS A 124 14.03 15.09 -13.72
N ALA A 125 13.26 15.67 -12.81
CA ALA A 125 11.82 15.47 -12.79
C ALA A 125 11.25 15.64 -14.22
N GLY A 126 10.44 14.68 -14.66
CA GLY A 126 9.89 14.67 -16.02
C GLY A 126 10.79 14.05 -17.11
N SER A 127 12.07 13.68 -16.84
CA SER A 127 12.90 12.95 -17.79
C SER A 127 12.24 11.63 -18.21
N ILE A 128 12.24 11.31 -19.51
CA ILE A 128 11.61 10.10 -20.03
C ILE A 128 12.48 8.88 -19.68
N LEU A 129 11.91 7.92 -18.96
CA LEU A 129 12.54 6.66 -18.58
C LEU A 129 12.18 5.52 -19.52
N GLY A 130 11.04 5.62 -20.21
CA GLY A 130 10.52 4.61 -21.11
C GLY A 130 9.03 4.84 -21.40
N THR A 131 8.36 3.78 -21.80
CA THR A 131 6.92 3.77 -22.11
C THR A 131 6.25 2.70 -21.24
N ALA A 132 5.08 2.97 -20.72
CA ALA A 132 4.29 1.98 -19.98
C ALA A 132 3.92 0.81 -20.91
N GLY A 133 4.01 -0.41 -20.40
CA GLY A 133 3.76 -1.62 -21.16
C GLY A 133 2.99 -2.67 -20.38
N SER A 134 3.15 -3.93 -20.77
CA SER A 134 2.53 -5.09 -20.12
C SER A 134 3.56 -6.14 -19.72
N SER A 135 4.83 -5.76 -19.57
CA SER A 135 5.88 -6.72 -19.21
C SER A 135 5.83 -7.08 -17.72
N GLY A 136 6.36 -8.25 -17.39
CA GLY A 136 6.41 -8.75 -16.01
C GLY A 136 5.08 -9.28 -15.49
N TRP A 137 4.87 -9.18 -14.18
CA TRP A 137 3.67 -9.69 -13.51
C TRP A 137 2.47 -8.73 -13.52
N ALA A 138 2.65 -7.54 -14.04
CA ALA A 138 1.54 -6.66 -14.33
C ALA A 138 0.77 -7.25 -15.53
N GLU A 139 -0.16 -8.18 -15.26
CA GLU A 139 -1.13 -8.56 -16.29
C GLU A 139 -2.04 -7.38 -16.57
N GLY A 140 -2.04 -6.94 -17.79
CA GLY A 140 -2.66 -5.71 -18.22
C GLY A 140 -1.61 -4.64 -18.49
N GLN A 141 -2.00 -3.65 -19.25
CA GLN A 141 -1.14 -2.53 -19.60
C GLN A 141 -1.07 -1.55 -18.44
N GLY A 142 0.14 -1.19 -18.03
CA GLY A 142 0.29 -0.25 -16.95
C GLY A 142 1.71 -0.12 -16.41
N LEU A 143 1.84 0.73 -15.42
CA LEU A 143 3.08 1.02 -14.72
C LEU A 143 2.92 0.70 -13.24
N LEU A 144 3.78 -0.14 -12.68
CA LEU A 144 3.98 -0.20 -11.24
C LEU A 144 5.00 0.86 -10.84
N PHE A 145 4.55 1.87 -10.11
CA PHE A 145 5.42 2.85 -9.47
C PHE A 145 5.48 2.55 -7.97
N ALA A 146 6.69 2.31 -7.47
CA ALA A 146 6.90 2.05 -6.04
C ALA A 146 8.09 2.87 -5.53
N VAL A 147 8.06 3.21 -4.24
CA VAL A 147 9.11 3.99 -3.58
C VAL A 147 9.68 3.19 -2.42
N TYR A 148 11.00 3.05 -2.39
CA TYR A 148 11.72 2.35 -1.34
C TYR A 148 12.63 3.31 -0.57
N ASP A 149 12.44 3.37 0.75
CA ASP A 149 13.33 4.09 1.66
C ASP A 149 14.50 3.17 2.03
N ARG A 150 15.68 3.45 1.47
CA ARG A 150 16.90 2.66 1.70
C ARG A 150 17.44 2.83 3.10
N GLY A 151 17.21 3.99 3.72
CA GLY A 151 17.67 4.27 5.09
C GLY A 151 16.86 3.51 6.14
N ALA A 152 15.55 3.38 5.93
CA ALA A 152 14.66 2.65 6.82
C ALA A 152 14.35 1.21 6.33
N GLU A 153 14.90 0.80 5.18
CA GLU A 153 14.75 -0.54 4.57
C GLU A 153 13.27 -0.96 4.40
N ARG A 154 12.44 -0.05 3.87
CA ARG A 154 11.00 -0.27 3.72
C ARG A 154 10.42 0.36 2.45
N TRP A 155 9.34 -0.22 1.96
CA TRP A 155 8.50 0.42 0.95
C TRP A 155 7.66 1.51 1.59
N VAL A 156 7.58 2.66 0.95
CA VAL A 156 6.75 3.79 1.36
C VAL A 156 5.61 3.91 0.37
N ASN A 157 4.43 4.20 0.88
CA ASN A 157 3.28 4.42 0.03
C ASN A 157 3.47 5.65 -0.87
N PRO A 158 3.55 5.47 -2.20
CA PRO A 158 3.81 6.60 -3.11
C PRO A 158 2.73 7.68 -3.07
N LEU A 159 1.47 7.31 -2.75
CA LEU A 159 0.36 8.26 -2.70
C LEU A 159 0.51 9.32 -1.61
N LEU A 160 1.39 9.09 -0.62
CA LEU A 160 1.75 10.09 0.40
C LEU A 160 2.81 11.08 -0.08
N LEU A 161 3.49 10.79 -1.19
CA LEU A 161 4.59 11.58 -1.74
C LEU A 161 4.22 12.28 -3.05
N LEU A 162 3.18 11.79 -3.72
CA LEU A 162 2.68 12.28 -5.00
C LEU A 162 1.63 13.38 -4.80
N PRO A 163 1.40 14.25 -5.82
CA PRO A 163 0.29 15.19 -5.80
C PRO A 163 -1.05 14.46 -5.58
N ALA A 164 -1.89 15.00 -4.70
CA ALA A 164 -3.18 14.42 -4.39
C ALA A 164 -4.06 14.27 -5.65
N LEU A 165 -4.67 13.10 -5.80
CA LEU A 165 -5.71 12.89 -6.81
C LEU A 165 -6.99 13.61 -6.37
N LYS A 166 -7.71 14.15 -7.34
CA LYS A 166 -9.05 14.70 -7.09
C LYS A 166 -10.01 13.52 -6.96
N ASP A 167 -10.39 13.23 -5.74
CA ASP A 167 -11.37 12.20 -5.42
C ASP A 167 -12.43 12.76 -4.47
N LYS A 168 -13.70 12.49 -4.77
CA LYS A 168 -14.86 12.87 -3.95
C LYS A 168 -15.68 11.64 -3.55
N THR A 169 -15.24 10.47 -3.96
CA THR A 169 -15.91 9.20 -3.68
C THR A 169 -15.53 8.73 -2.28
N GLN A 170 -16.52 8.47 -1.45
CA GLN A 170 -16.25 7.93 -0.13
C GLN A 170 -15.82 6.47 -0.19
N PRO A 171 -14.92 6.02 0.69
CA PRO A 171 -14.60 4.61 0.82
C PRO A 171 -15.86 3.80 1.20
N LEU A 172 -15.85 2.52 0.90
CA LEU A 172 -16.94 1.60 1.16
C LEU A 172 -16.62 0.67 2.32
N ILE A 173 -17.59 0.48 3.21
CA ILE A 173 -17.62 -0.60 4.18
C ILE A 173 -18.74 -1.55 3.72
N ARG A 174 -18.37 -2.65 3.06
CA ARG A 174 -19.33 -3.58 2.44
C ARG A 174 -19.93 -4.51 3.46
N SER A 175 -19.10 -5.04 4.38
CA SER A 175 -19.55 -5.92 5.45
C SER A 175 -18.55 -5.95 6.60
N ALA A 176 -19.06 -6.39 7.77
CA ALA A 176 -18.22 -6.76 8.90
C ALA A 176 -18.77 -8.04 9.55
N ALA A 177 -17.89 -8.83 10.15
CA ALA A 177 -18.28 -10.07 10.80
C ALA A 177 -17.37 -10.40 11.98
N LEU A 178 -17.91 -11.17 12.93
CA LEU A 178 -17.17 -11.89 13.95
C LEU A 178 -16.91 -13.31 13.46
N ALA A 179 -15.68 -13.79 13.57
CA ALA A 179 -15.31 -15.15 13.16
C ALA A 179 -14.74 -15.93 14.35
N ARG A 180 -15.16 -17.19 14.54
CA ARG A 180 -14.68 -18.07 15.58
C ARG A 180 -14.87 -19.53 15.18
N GLY A 181 -13.81 -20.34 15.29
CA GLY A 181 -13.87 -21.79 15.06
C GLY A 181 -14.45 -22.17 13.68
N GLY A 182 -14.07 -21.44 12.62
CA GLY A 182 -14.56 -21.67 11.26
C GLY A 182 -15.98 -21.13 10.99
N LYS A 183 -16.67 -20.58 11.98
CA LYS A 183 -17.97 -19.92 11.81
C LYS A 183 -17.80 -18.42 11.66
N SER A 184 -18.62 -17.82 10.80
CA SER A 184 -18.68 -16.37 10.59
C SER A 184 -20.08 -15.85 10.93
N TYR A 185 -20.13 -14.77 11.69
CA TYR A 185 -21.35 -14.11 12.16
C TYR A 185 -21.39 -12.72 11.55
N ALA A 186 -22.16 -12.55 10.50
CA ALA A 186 -22.30 -11.25 9.80
C ALA A 186 -22.92 -10.21 10.73
N LEU A 187 -22.25 -9.09 10.94
CA LEU A 187 -22.77 -7.98 11.73
C LEU A 187 -23.91 -7.29 10.96
N GLY A 188 -25.00 -6.99 11.68
CA GLY A 188 -26.24 -6.48 11.09
C GLY A 188 -27.29 -7.58 10.81
N GLU A 189 -26.87 -8.82 10.59
CA GLU A 189 -27.79 -9.97 10.41
C GLU A 189 -27.87 -10.84 11.68
N THR A 190 -26.73 -11.02 12.35
CA THR A 190 -26.63 -11.81 13.58
C THR A 190 -27.11 -11.00 14.78
N ARG A 191 -28.05 -11.53 15.56
CA ARG A 191 -28.61 -10.87 16.75
C ARG A 191 -27.77 -11.12 18.00
N SER A 192 -27.27 -12.35 18.19
CA SER A 192 -26.44 -12.70 19.33
C SER A 192 -25.34 -13.68 18.98
N VAL A 193 -24.27 -13.67 19.79
CA VAL A 193 -23.17 -14.61 19.73
C VAL A 193 -22.83 -15.13 21.13
N PRO A 194 -22.32 -16.36 21.28
CA PRO A 194 -21.80 -16.83 22.56
C PRO A 194 -20.63 -15.97 23.04
N GLN A 195 -20.49 -15.85 24.36
CA GLN A 195 -19.31 -15.24 24.98
C GLN A 195 -18.03 -15.93 24.50
N GLY A 196 -16.97 -15.15 24.19
CA GLY A 196 -15.69 -15.71 23.80
C GLY A 196 -14.82 -14.78 22.97
N GLU A 197 -13.71 -15.32 22.50
CA GLU A 197 -12.78 -14.64 21.63
C GLU A 197 -13.20 -14.76 20.17
N TYR A 198 -13.18 -13.64 19.45
CA TYR A 198 -13.55 -13.55 18.05
C TYR A 198 -12.53 -12.73 17.28
N ALA A 199 -12.23 -13.19 16.07
CA ALA A 199 -11.61 -12.40 15.05
C ALA A 199 -12.66 -11.43 14.46
N ILE A 200 -12.29 -10.16 14.33
CA ILE A 200 -13.12 -9.12 13.72
C ILE A 200 -12.63 -8.90 12.30
N ALA A 201 -13.48 -9.25 11.34
CA ALA A 201 -13.17 -9.14 9.92
C ALA A 201 -14.06 -8.10 9.26
N VAL A 202 -13.46 -7.29 8.36
CA VAL A 202 -14.18 -6.26 7.62
C VAL A 202 -13.87 -6.35 6.13
N ASP A 203 -14.86 -6.08 5.30
CA ASP A 203 -14.71 -5.89 3.86
C ASP A 203 -14.80 -4.41 3.57
N VAL A 204 -13.67 -3.81 3.22
CA VAL A 204 -13.54 -2.39 2.91
C VAL A 204 -12.88 -2.20 1.56
N ALA A 205 -13.27 -1.16 0.87
CA ALA A 205 -12.69 -0.78 -0.42
C ALA A 205 -12.67 0.73 -0.56
N ASP A 206 -11.74 1.21 -1.34
CA ASP A 206 -11.67 2.58 -1.78
C ASP A 206 -11.89 2.63 -3.31
N PRO A 207 -13.15 2.79 -3.77
CA PRO A 207 -13.44 2.89 -5.19
C PRO A 207 -13.00 4.27 -5.69
N LEU A 208 -11.74 4.41 -6.05
CA LEU A 208 -11.30 5.54 -6.85
C LEU A 208 -12.14 5.59 -8.13
N ASP A 209 -12.50 6.77 -8.65
CA ASP A 209 -13.35 6.99 -9.82
C ASP A 209 -12.89 6.30 -11.12
N ALA A 210 -11.91 5.45 -11.07
CA ALA A 210 -11.32 4.75 -12.20
C ALA A 210 -11.80 3.30 -12.30
N LEU A 211 -12.06 2.89 -13.52
CA LEU A 211 -12.43 1.55 -13.98
C LEU A 211 -11.50 0.44 -13.42
N TRP A 212 -11.98 -0.35 -12.49
CA TRP A 212 -11.16 -1.35 -11.76
C TRP A 212 -11.59 -2.79 -12.04
N SER A 213 -10.65 -3.55 -12.55
CA SER A 213 -10.82 -5.00 -12.76
C SER A 213 -9.99 -5.89 -11.84
N ALA A 214 -9.11 -5.35 -11.01
CA ALA A 214 -8.04 -6.14 -10.38
C ALA A 214 -8.12 -6.32 -8.85
N GLY A 215 -9.25 -6.06 -8.22
CA GLY A 215 -9.42 -6.22 -6.77
C GLY A 215 -10.07 -5.00 -6.10
N SER A 216 -10.29 -5.07 -4.79
CA SER A 216 -10.71 -3.92 -4.00
C SER A 216 -9.48 -3.11 -3.61
N PRO A 217 -9.32 -1.86 -4.07
CA PRO A 217 -8.24 -1.00 -3.62
C PRO A 217 -8.26 -0.85 -2.10
N ALA A 218 -7.10 -0.89 -1.46
CA ALA A 218 -7.00 -0.66 -0.03
C ALA A 218 -7.26 0.81 0.28
N PRO A 219 -8.04 1.14 1.32
CA PRO A 219 -8.16 2.51 1.81
C PRO A 219 -6.83 2.95 2.43
N TYR A 220 -6.67 4.23 2.70
CA TYR A 220 -5.50 4.74 3.41
C TYR A 220 -5.49 4.35 4.88
N TYR A 221 -6.66 4.37 5.52
CA TYR A 221 -6.78 4.27 6.96
C TYR A 221 -8.03 3.48 7.37
N LEU A 222 -7.87 2.63 8.38
CA LEU A 222 -8.96 1.91 9.02
C LEU A 222 -8.79 1.95 10.55
N ARG A 223 -9.85 2.36 11.26
CA ARG A 223 -9.94 2.30 12.72
C ARG A 223 -11.09 1.40 13.13
N LEU A 224 -10.83 0.56 14.13
CA LEU A 224 -11.82 -0.31 14.77
C LEU A 224 -11.96 0.06 16.23
N LEU A 225 -13.20 0.32 16.65
CA LEU A 225 -13.54 0.49 18.06
C LEU A 225 -14.51 -0.62 18.50
N VAL A 226 -14.41 -1.01 19.76
CA VAL A 226 -15.38 -1.88 20.42
C VAL A 226 -15.73 -1.23 21.75
N ASP A 227 -17.02 -0.96 21.95
CA ASP A 227 -17.58 -0.27 23.13
C ASP A 227 -16.89 1.08 23.38
N GLY A 228 -16.62 1.83 22.30
CA GLY A 228 -15.94 3.13 22.30
C GLY A 228 -14.42 3.05 22.53
N ALA A 229 -13.84 1.89 22.82
CA ALA A 229 -12.41 1.72 22.97
C ALA A 229 -11.73 1.37 21.64
N LYS A 230 -10.63 2.06 21.30
CA LYS A 230 -9.82 1.73 20.12
C LYS A 230 -9.20 0.35 20.26
N VAL A 231 -9.50 -0.56 19.35
CA VAL A 231 -8.99 -1.93 19.29
C VAL A 231 -7.89 -2.07 18.24
N ALA A 232 -8.07 -1.44 17.10
CA ALA A 232 -7.07 -1.42 16.04
C ALA A 232 -7.06 -0.08 15.30
N GLU A 233 -5.90 0.25 14.76
CA GLU A 233 -5.67 1.40 13.90
C GLU A 233 -4.65 0.97 12.85
N LEU A 234 -5.05 0.95 11.59
CA LEU A 234 -4.27 0.43 10.48
C LEU A 234 -4.05 1.56 9.48
N GLU A 235 -2.79 1.94 9.27
CA GLU A 235 -2.38 2.94 8.29
C GLU A 235 -1.58 2.27 7.18
N PHE A 236 -1.98 2.48 5.94
CA PHE A 236 -1.32 1.92 4.76
C PHE A 236 -0.21 2.88 4.30
N ASP A 237 0.76 3.14 5.16
CA ASP A 237 1.86 4.08 4.95
C ASP A 237 3.16 3.40 4.52
N VAL A 238 3.49 2.26 5.12
CA VAL A 238 4.73 1.54 4.86
C VAL A 238 4.54 0.02 4.85
N MET A 239 5.48 -0.65 4.19
CA MET A 239 5.57 -2.11 4.13
C MET A 239 7.02 -2.54 4.31
N GLU A 240 7.24 -3.50 5.18
CA GLU A 240 8.58 -3.99 5.53
C GLU A 240 8.77 -5.46 5.17
N GLY A 241 10.02 -5.84 4.92
CA GLY A 241 10.41 -7.24 4.82
C GLY A 241 10.68 -7.82 6.21
N ARG A 242 9.90 -8.82 6.63
CA ARG A 242 10.15 -9.56 7.88
C ARG A 242 10.09 -11.06 7.63
N SER A 243 11.17 -11.76 8.01
CA SER A 243 11.27 -13.22 7.87
C SER A 243 10.90 -13.71 6.45
N GLY A 244 11.40 -13.02 5.41
CA GLY A 244 11.16 -13.37 4.02
C GLY A 244 9.75 -13.07 3.49
N ARG A 245 8.92 -12.33 4.24
CA ARG A 245 7.58 -11.89 3.83
C ARG A 245 7.45 -10.38 3.90
N LEU A 246 6.64 -9.82 3.01
CA LEU A 246 6.21 -8.43 3.13
C LEU A 246 5.09 -8.34 4.16
N VAL A 247 5.22 -7.41 5.09
CA VAL A 247 4.22 -7.13 6.12
C VAL A 247 3.81 -5.66 6.08
N LEU A 248 2.52 -5.42 6.28
CA LEU A 248 1.93 -4.12 6.55
C LEU A 248 1.91 -3.87 8.06
N PHE A 249 1.69 -2.62 8.45
CA PHE A 249 1.47 -2.19 9.83
C PHE A 249 2.62 -2.58 10.78
N PRO A 250 3.78 -1.91 10.70
CA PRO A 250 4.98 -2.28 11.47
C PRO A 250 4.78 -2.43 12.98
N GLN A 251 3.81 -1.71 13.55
CA GLN A 251 3.45 -1.76 14.98
C GLN A 251 2.69 -3.05 15.35
N ALA A 252 1.90 -3.58 14.41
CA ALA A 252 1.15 -4.83 14.52
C ALA A 252 1.27 -5.61 13.20
N PRO A 253 2.46 -6.15 12.89
CA PRO A 253 2.80 -6.61 11.55
C PRO A 253 1.89 -7.75 11.09
N LYS A 254 1.31 -7.57 9.91
CA LYS A 254 0.46 -8.55 9.25
C LYS A 254 1.01 -8.85 7.85
N SER A 255 1.36 -10.11 7.60
CA SER A 255 1.54 -10.60 6.23
C SER A 255 0.16 -10.69 5.54
N ARG A 256 0.17 -10.91 4.21
CA ARG A 256 -1.10 -11.09 3.50
C ARG A 256 -1.94 -12.26 4.08
N ALA A 257 -1.30 -13.33 4.47
CA ALA A 257 -1.98 -14.50 5.03
C ALA A 257 -2.57 -14.22 6.43
N ASP A 258 -1.94 -13.33 7.19
CA ASP A 258 -2.42 -12.92 8.52
C ASP A 258 -3.47 -11.80 8.44
N TYR A 259 -3.51 -11.08 7.31
CA TYR A 259 -4.40 -9.94 7.09
C TYR A 259 -5.70 -10.31 6.37
N LEU A 260 -5.65 -11.27 5.42
CA LEU A 260 -6.82 -11.62 4.61
C LEU A 260 -7.35 -13.02 4.95
N LEU A 261 -8.63 -13.08 5.22
CA LEU A 261 -9.38 -14.33 5.27
C LEU A 261 -9.56 -14.92 3.85
N PRO A 262 -9.87 -16.22 3.73
CA PRO A 262 -10.11 -16.86 2.44
C PRO A 262 -11.20 -16.21 1.58
N ASP A 263 -12.17 -15.56 2.22
CA ASP A 263 -13.28 -14.83 1.56
C ASP A 263 -12.92 -13.38 1.16
N GLY A 264 -11.67 -12.96 1.37
CA GLY A 264 -11.16 -11.65 0.98
C GLY A 264 -11.36 -10.54 2.02
N ARG A 265 -12.06 -10.81 3.13
CA ARG A 265 -12.21 -9.83 4.21
C ARG A 265 -10.90 -9.64 4.97
N ALA A 266 -10.64 -8.40 5.39
CA ALA A 266 -9.49 -8.05 6.21
C ALA A 266 -9.71 -8.47 7.67
N LEU A 267 -8.80 -9.27 8.21
CA LEU A 267 -8.73 -9.59 9.65
C LEU A 267 -8.07 -8.41 10.38
N VAL A 268 -8.88 -7.57 11.00
CA VAL A 268 -8.43 -6.33 11.65
C VAL A 268 -7.86 -6.59 13.02
N ALA A 269 -8.60 -7.31 13.88
CA ALA A 269 -8.20 -7.59 15.25
C ALA A 269 -8.85 -8.88 15.78
N GLU A 270 -8.36 -9.34 16.92
CA GLU A 270 -8.99 -10.35 17.76
C GLU A 270 -9.40 -9.71 19.08
N ARG A 271 -10.59 -10.07 19.58
CA ARG A 271 -11.14 -9.50 20.80
C ARG A 271 -12.00 -10.51 21.55
N PHE A 272 -11.87 -10.53 22.87
CA PHE A 272 -12.78 -11.27 23.75
C PHE A 272 -14.04 -10.44 24.04
N PHE A 273 -15.21 -10.97 23.68
CA PHE A 273 -16.50 -10.38 23.94
C PHE A 273 -17.11 -11.01 25.19
N ARG A 274 -17.42 -10.17 26.15
CA ARG A 274 -18.07 -10.56 27.42
C ARG A 274 -19.58 -10.55 27.26
N ARG A 275 -20.29 -11.33 28.10
CA ARG A 275 -21.73 -11.34 28.16
C ARG A 275 -22.29 -9.92 28.35
N GLY A 276 -23.30 -9.59 27.56
CA GLY A 276 -23.94 -8.27 27.54
C GLY A 276 -24.18 -7.76 26.13
N ARG A 277 -24.20 -6.45 25.96
CA ARG A 277 -24.30 -5.80 24.64
C ARG A 277 -22.95 -5.18 24.29
N SER A 278 -22.51 -5.40 23.08
CA SER A 278 -21.31 -4.75 22.54
C SER A 278 -21.63 -3.95 21.29
N VAL A 279 -20.94 -2.83 21.09
CA VAL A 279 -21.00 -1.99 19.90
C VAL A 279 -19.66 -2.06 19.19
N ILE A 280 -19.69 -2.37 17.89
CA ILE A 280 -18.51 -2.47 17.03
C ILE A 280 -18.62 -1.34 16.01
N GLU A 281 -17.59 -0.51 15.91
CA GLU A 281 -17.56 0.65 15.03
C GLU A 281 -16.34 0.57 14.14
N VAL A 282 -16.52 0.82 12.85
CA VAL A 282 -15.46 0.87 11.85
C VAL A 282 -15.48 2.24 11.21
N LEU A 283 -14.33 2.90 11.17
CA LEU A 283 -14.09 4.14 10.43
C LEU A 283 -13.03 3.87 9.38
N VAL A 284 -13.30 4.28 8.16
CA VAL A 284 -12.38 4.16 7.01
C VAL A 284 -12.18 5.53 6.41
N ARG A 285 -10.95 5.84 5.99
CA ARG A 285 -10.59 7.07 5.29
C ARG A 285 -9.75 6.74 4.07
N ASP A 286 -10.00 7.44 2.96
CA ASP A 286 -9.20 7.36 1.75
C ASP A 286 -8.00 8.32 1.75
N TYR A 287 -7.27 8.37 0.63
CA TYR A 287 -6.12 9.26 0.43
C TYR A 287 -6.51 10.73 0.19
N ALA A 288 -7.76 11.00 -0.21
CA ALA A 288 -8.29 12.35 -0.40
C ALA A 288 -8.88 12.96 0.88
N GLY A 289 -9.01 12.14 1.93
CA GLY A 289 -9.58 12.54 3.22
C GLY A 289 -11.09 12.31 3.34
N ASN A 290 -11.74 11.65 2.36
CA ASN A 290 -13.13 11.25 2.50
C ASN A 290 -13.25 10.12 3.53
N GLU A 291 -14.29 10.19 4.38
CA GLU A 291 -14.48 9.24 5.47
C GLU A 291 -15.81 8.51 5.37
N ARG A 292 -15.82 7.26 5.82
CA ARG A 292 -17.01 6.42 5.99
C ARG A 292 -16.98 5.70 7.33
N GLY A 293 -18.06 5.81 8.09
CA GLY A 293 -18.25 5.09 9.34
C GLY A 293 -19.41 4.10 9.24
N ALA A 294 -19.31 2.99 9.99
CA ALA A 294 -20.40 2.05 10.21
C ALA A 294 -20.35 1.54 11.65
N SER A 295 -21.51 1.26 12.22
CA SER A 295 -21.66 0.80 13.60
C SER A 295 -22.69 -0.33 13.68
N TRP A 296 -22.38 -1.36 14.46
CA TRP A 296 -23.24 -2.51 14.71
C TRP A 296 -23.33 -2.81 16.19
N SER A 297 -24.50 -3.21 16.63
CA SER A 297 -24.72 -3.67 17.99
C SER A 297 -25.04 -5.15 17.99
N ILE A 298 -24.43 -5.92 18.90
CA ILE A 298 -24.61 -7.36 19.02
C ILE A 298 -24.80 -7.74 20.50
N ALA A 299 -25.69 -8.67 20.76
CA ALA A 299 -25.82 -9.28 22.08
C ALA A 299 -24.81 -10.41 22.24
N VAL A 300 -24.21 -10.54 23.41
CA VAL A 300 -23.27 -11.61 23.77
C VAL A 300 -23.89 -12.41 24.93
N GLU A 301 -24.12 -13.71 24.71
CA GLU A 301 -24.77 -14.65 25.62
C GLU A 301 -23.78 -15.56 26.35
#